data_7d41b093573e29ae802435d053c50e86
#
_entry.id   7d41b093573e29ae802435d053c50e86
#
_cell.length_a   1.000
_cell.length_b   1.000
_cell.length_c   1.000
_cell.angle_alpha   90.00
_cell.angle_beta   90.00
_cell.angle_gamma   90.00
#
_symmetry.space_group_name_H-M   'P 1'
#
loop_
_entity.id
_entity.type
_entity.pdbx_description
1 polymer ?
#
loop_
_entity_poly.entity_id
_entity_poly.type
_entity_poly.pdbx_seq_one_letter_code
_entity_poly.pdbx_strand_id
1 'polypeptide(L)'
;MSTELDLHQPNPSGYLDNLDGKMQYCQLIAESDIVPPAFRGRPANVMIAIETAGQLGDAPFTVMQEMAIISGKPSLSAKYIRSLVRRAGHRLRETYRDGVATCVIVRADDPEFEHVATWDEKKAKQ
;
A
#
# COMPACT_ATOMS: atom_id res chain seq x y z
N MET A 1 -24.49 -26.99 11.79
CA MET A 1 -23.70 -25.82 12.22
C MET A 1 -22.63 -25.57 11.21
N SER A 2 -22.88 -24.64 10.36
CA SER A 2 -21.84 -24.13 9.51
C SER A 2 -20.86 -23.39 10.41
N THR A 3 -19.72 -23.99 10.68
CA THR A 3 -18.54 -23.22 10.86
C THR A 3 -18.31 -22.49 9.53
N GLU A 4 -19.04 -21.43 9.31
CA GLU A 4 -18.49 -20.38 8.49
C GLU A 4 -17.11 -20.19 9.08
N LEU A 5 -16.10 -20.66 8.38
CA LEU A 5 -14.81 -20.06 8.48
C LEU A 5 -15.11 -18.59 8.24
N ASP A 6 -15.27 -17.89 9.34
CA ASP A 6 -15.12 -16.47 9.33
C ASP A 6 -13.69 -16.25 8.81
N LEU A 7 -13.58 -16.18 7.51
CA LEU A 7 -12.45 -15.57 6.86
C LEU A 7 -12.53 -14.08 7.19
N HIS A 8 -12.91 -13.81 8.43
CA HIS A 8 -12.60 -12.59 9.10
C HIS A 8 -11.15 -12.35 8.76
N GLN A 9 -10.95 -11.54 7.77
CA GLN A 9 -9.63 -11.03 7.47
C GLN A 9 -9.07 -10.65 8.82
N PRO A 10 -8.00 -11.29 9.28
CA PRO A 10 -7.46 -10.95 10.57
C PRO A 10 -7.32 -9.45 10.53
N ASN A 11 -8.14 -8.77 11.34
CA ASN A 11 -7.92 -7.35 11.54
C ASN A 11 -6.44 -7.27 11.88
N PRO A 12 -5.58 -6.83 10.95
CA PRO A 12 -4.14 -6.86 11.21
C PRO A 12 -3.77 -6.02 12.41
N SER A 13 -4.72 -5.24 12.89
CA SER A 13 -4.60 -4.42 14.09
C SER A 13 -5.48 -4.89 15.25
N GLY A 14 -6.10 -6.07 15.18
CA GLY A 14 -7.00 -6.54 16.24
C GLY A 14 -6.36 -6.62 17.63
N TYR A 15 -5.07 -6.86 17.69
CA TYR A 15 -4.27 -6.78 18.91
C TYR A 15 -3.68 -5.40 19.16
N LEU A 16 -3.95 -4.44 18.26
CA LEU A 16 -3.43 -3.07 18.29
C LEU A 16 -4.56 -2.05 18.47
N ASP A 17 -5.63 -2.43 19.17
CA ASP A 17 -6.82 -1.60 19.30
C ASP A 17 -6.65 -0.44 20.28
N ASN A 18 -5.59 -0.47 21.10
CA ASN A 18 -5.30 0.64 22.01
C ASN A 18 -3.96 1.29 21.68
N LEU A 19 -3.82 2.56 22.07
CA LEU A 19 -2.64 3.36 21.77
C LEU A 19 -1.37 2.80 22.41
N ASP A 20 -1.46 2.31 23.65
CA ASP A 20 -0.30 1.75 24.35
C ASP A 20 0.24 0.50 23.67
N GLY A 21 -0.65 -0.39 23.23
CA GLY A 21 -0.29 -1.58 22.46
C GLY A 21 0.35 -1.21 21.13
N LYS A 22 -0.18 -0.21 20.43
CA LYS A 22 0.42 0.31 19.20
C LYS A 22 1.82 0.88 19.43
N MET A 23 2.01 1.64 20.48
CA MET A 23 3.32 2.22 20.81
C MET A 23 4.34 1.15 21.14
N GLN A 24 3.98 0.14 21.92
CA GLN A 24 4.86 -1.00 22.23
C GLN A 24 5.23 -1.77 20.95
N TYR A 25 4.26 -2.02 20.09
CA TYR A 25 4.47 -2.65 18.79
C TYR A 25 5.46 -1.85 17.94
N CYS A 26 5.26 -0.53 17.84
CA CYS A 26 6.14 0.34 17.07
C CYS A 26 7.58 0.31 17.57
N GLN A 27 7.77 0.33 18.89
CA GLN A 27 9.11 0.26 19.49
C GLN A 27 9.78 -1.06 19.18
N LEU A 28 9.06 -2.17 19.33
CA LEU A 28 9.59 -3.51 19.07
C LEU A 28 9.94 -3.69 17.58
N ILE A 29 9.06 -3.29 16.69
CA ILE A 29 9.27 -3.45 15.23
C ILE A 29 10.40 -2.55 14.75
N ALA A 30 10.52 -1.34 15.28
CA ALA A 30 11.61 -0.42 14.90
C ALA A 30 13.00 -0.95 15.27
N GLU A 31 13.10 -1.89 16.23
CA GLU A 31 14.35 -2.55 16.59
C GLU A 31 14.71 -3.72 15.67
N SER A 32 13.80 -4.16 14.82
CA SER A 32 14.02 -5.30 13.92
C SER A 32 14.89 -4.92 12.74
N ASP A 33 15.84 -5.79 12.40
CA ASP A 33 16.68 -5.64 11.19
C ASP A 33 15.96 -6.10 9.91
N ILE A 34 14.78 -6.68 10.02
CA ILE A 34 13.99 -7.11 8.85
C ILE A 34 13.20 -5.96 8.25
N VAL A 35 12.89 -4.94 9.04
CA VAL A 35 12.14 -3.78 8.53
C VAL A 35 12.99 -2.94 7.59
N PRO A 36 12.37 -2.28 6.58
CA PRO A 36 13.09 -1.38 5.70
C PRO A 36 13.78 -0.24 6.47
N PRO A 37 14.89 0.30 5.93
CA PRO A 37 15.68 1.32 6.64
C PRO A 37 14.89 2.55 7.12
N ALA A 38 13.83 2.93 6.40
CA ALA A 38 12.98 4.07 6.77
C ALA A 38 12.28 3.89 8.12
N PHE A 39 12.17 2.64 8.60
CA PHE A 39 11.44 2.30 9.84
C PHE A 39 12.38 1.88 10.97
N ARG A 40 13.64 1.61 10.67
CA ARG A 40 14.64 1.19 11.68
C ARG A 40 14.94 2.32 12.66
N GLY A 41 14.75 2.04 13.95
CA GLY A 41 14.93 3.03 15.01
C GLY A 41 13.96 4.20 14.92
N ARG A 42 12.88 4.08 14.16
CA ARG A 42 11.90 5.14 13.91
C ARG A 42 10.48 4.67 14.21
N PRO A 43 10.11 4.51 15.49
CA PRO A 43 8.79 4.01 15.85
C PRO A 43 7.64 4.91 15.36
N ALA A 44 7.87 6.21 15.22
CA ALA A 44 6.86 7.11 14.66
C ALA A 44 6.52 6.78 13.19
N ASN A 45 7.52 6.40 12.40
CA ASN A 45 7.29 5.97 11.01
C ASN A 45 6.52 4.64 10.97
N VAL A 46 6.81 3.73 11.89
CA VAL A 46 6.05 2.47 12.02
C VAL A 46 4.59 2.76 12.35
N MET A 47 4.31 3.73 13.22
CA MET A 47 2.94 4.13 13.54
C MET A 47 2.18 4.60 12.30
N ILE A 48 2.81 5.39 11.44
CA ILE A 48 2.20 5.84 10.18
C ILE A 48 1.88 4.67 9.27
N ALA A 49 2.76 3.67 9.20
CA ALA A 49 2.50 2.45 8.44
C ALA A 49 1.31 1.66 9.01
N ILE A 50 1.17 1.61 10.33
CA ILE A 50 0.02 0.97 11.00
C ILE A 50 -1.29 1.69 10.62
N GLU A 51 -1.30 3.01 10.70
CA GLU A 51 -2.49 3.79 10.33
C GLU A 51 -2.87 3.60 8.86
N THR A 52 -1.88 3.61 7.98
CA THR A 52 -2.08 3.37 6.55
C THR A 52 -2.61 1.95 6.30
N ALA A 53 -2.02 0.95 6.94
CA ALA A 53 -2.44 -0.45 6.82
C ALA A 53 -3.89 -0.64 7.28
N GLY A 54 -4.28 0.01 8.36
CA GLY A 54 -5.64 -0.05 8.87
C GLY A 54 -6.66 0.45 7.86
N GLN A 55 -6.34 1.52 7.14
CA GLN A 55 -7.22 2.07 6.11
C GLN A 55 -7.25 1.21 4.84
N LEU A 56 -6.14 0.55 4.51
CA LEU A 56 -6.03 -0.30 3.32
C LEU A 56 -6.49 -1.74 3.54
N GLY A 57 -6.71 -2.14 4.79
CA GLY A 57 -7.08 -3.51 5.14
C GLY A 57 -5.93 -4.51 5.00
N ASP A 58 -4.68 -4.05 5.10
CA ASP A 58 -3.48 -4.89 5.00
C ASP A 58 -2.71 -4.95 6.31
N ALA A 59 -1.79 -5.92 6.41
CA ALA A 59 -0.90 -6.02 7.55
C ALA A 59 0.12 -4.87 7.56
N PRO A 60 0.48 -4.32 8.74
CA PRO A 60 1.45 -3.23 8.82
C PRO A 60 2.79 -3.55 8.16
N PHE A 61 3.30 -4.76 8.31
CA PHE A 61 4.58 -5.16 7.72
C PHE A 61 4.52 -5.18 6.19
N THR A 62 3.41 -5.61 5.60
CA THR A 62 3.20 -5.55 4.14
C THR A 62 3.29 -4.11 3.65
N VAL A 63 2.62 -3.19 4.32
CA VAL A 63 2.64 -1.77 3.96
C VAL A 63 4.04 -1.18 4.12
N MET A 64 4.77 -1.52 5.19
CA MET A 64 6.15 -1.06 5.37
C MET A 64 7.06 -1.49 4.23
N GLN A 65 6.92 -2.69 3.71
CA GLN A 65 7.71 -3.18 2.58
C GLN A 65 7.42 -2.46 1.26
N GLU A 66 6.21 -1.97 1.10
CA GLU A 66 5.74 -1.32 -0.13
C GLU A 66 5.78 0.22 -0.03
N MET A 67 6.13 0.75 1.12
CA MET A 67 6.18 2.18 1.38
C MET A 67 7.61 2.71 1.31
N ALA A 68 7.81 3.76 0.53
CA ALA A 68 9.03 4.56 0.52
C ALA A 68 8.71 5.97 1.02
N ILE A 69 9.68 6.57 1.71
CA ILE A 69 9.56 7.98 2.12
C ILE A 69 10.44 8.80 1.19
N ILE A 70 9.80 9.59 0.34
CA ILE A 70 10.45 10.41 -0.68
C ILE A 70 10.19 11.87 -0.35
N SER A 71 11.26 12.62 -0.09
CA SER A 71 11.17 14.04 0.28
C SER A 71 10.18 14.30 1.43
N GLY A 72 10.24 13.45 2.46
CA GLY A 72 9.37 13.55 3.64
C GLY A 72 7.93 13.09 3.43
N LYS A 73 7.59 12.56 2.26
CA LYS A 73 6.24 12.07 1.95
C LYS A 73 6.24 10.56 1.79
N PRO A 74 5.31 9.86 2.45
CA PRO A 74 5.14 8.43 2.21
C PRO A 74 4.56 8.20 0.81
N SER A 75 5.14 7.23 0.11
CA SER A 75 4.73 6.82 -1.23
C SER A 75 4.63 5.30 -1.28
N LEU A 76 3.58 4.79 -1.89
CA LEU A 76 3.40 3.35 -2.10
C LEU A 76 4.00 2.93 -3.44
N SER A 77 4.53 1.71 -3.52
CA SER A 77 5.08 1.19 -4.77
C SER A 77 4.00 1.08 -5.85
N ALA A 78 4.40 1.25 -7.11
CA ALA A 78 3.49 1.10 -8.25
C ALA A 78 2.88 -0.30 -8.30
N LYS A 79 3.66 -1.33 -7.97
CA LYS A 79 3.19 -2.72 -7.88
C LYS A 79 2.07 -2.85 -6.86
N TYR A 80 2.22 -2.24 -5.69
CA TYR A 80 1.23 -2.29 -4.63
C TYR A 80 -0.04 -1.51 -5.00
N ILE A 81 0.11 -0.32 -5.59
CA ILE A 81 -1.01 0.48 -6.09
C ILE A 81 -1.82 -0.32 -7.12
N ARG A 82 -1.15 -1.01 -8.05
CA ARG A 82 -1.84 -1.89 -9.02
C ARG A 82 -2.66 -2.97 -8.34
N SER A 83 -2.11 -3.62 -7.32
CA SER A 83 -2.83 -4.65 -6.59
C SER A 83 -4.05 -4.11 -5.87
N LEU A 84 -3.96 -2.91 -5.29
CA LEU A 84 -5.08 -2.23 -4.65
C LEU A 84 -6.20 -1.90 -5.66
N VAL A 85 -5.83 -1.39 -6.83
CA VAL A 85 -6.79 -1.04 -7.90
C VAL A 85 -7.54 -2.30 -8.35
N ARG A 86 -6.84 -3.40 -8.60
CA ARG A 86 -7.46 -4.67 -9.00
C ARG A 86 -8.30 -5.29 -7.90
N ARG A 87 -7.84 -5.22 -6.66
CA ARG A 87 -8.58 -5.73 -5.49
C ARG A 87 -9.90 -4.99 -5.29
N ALA A 88 -9.93 -3.71 -5.61
CA ALA A 88 -11.16 -2.90 -5.57
C ALA A 88 -12.13 -3.20 -6.72
N GLY A 89 -11.77 -4.09 -7.65
CA GLY A 89 -12.61 -4.50 -8.77
C GLY A 89 -12.45 -3.67 -10.03
N HIS A 90 -11.53 -2.72 -10.06
CA HIS A 90 -11.26 -1.93 -11.25
C HIS A 90 -10.37 -2.70 -12.24
N ARG A 91 -10.52 -2.41 -13.52
CA ARG A 91 -9.64 -2.95 -14.56
C ARG A 91 -8.47 -2.00 -14.78
N LEU A 92 -7.27 -2.56 -14.84
CA LEU A 92 -6.06 -1.80 -15.09
C LEU A 92 -5.21 -2.54 -16.13
N ARG A 93 -4.78 -1.82 -17.15
CA ARG A 93 -3.87 -2.33 -18.17
C ARG A 93 -2.72 -1.36 -18.36
N GLU A 94 -1.52 -1.89 -18.38
CA GLU A 94 -0.31 -1.14 -18.65
C GLU A 94 0.34 -1.67 -19.91
N THR A 95 0.80 -0.76 -20.77
CA THR A 95 1.53 -1.10 -21.98
C THR A 95 2.75 -0.19 -22.11
N TYR A 96 3.80 -0.71 -22.74
CA TYR A 96 4.97 0.07 -23.08
C TYR A 96 5.28 -0.17 -24.56
N ARG A 97 5.20 0.89 -25.36
CA ARG A 97 5.47 0.83 -26.81
C ARG A 97 6.14 2.12 -27.26
N ASP A 98 7.18 1.99 -28.08
CA ASP A 98 7.85 3.12 -28.73
C ASP A 98 8.31 4.19 -27.74
N GLY A 99 8.81 3.79 -26.57
CA GLY A 99 9.27 4.70 -25.53
C GLY A 99 8.15 5.35 -24.72
N VAL A 100 6.90 4.94 -24.90
CA VAL A 100 5.75 5.49 -24.19
C VAL A 100 5.12 4.41 -23.30
N ALA A 101 5.06 4.69 -22.01
CA ALA A 101 4.29 3.89 -21.06
C ALA A 101 2.86 4.43 -21.01
N THR A 102 1.89 3.55 -21.11
CA THR A 102 0.47 3.89 -21.05
C THR A 102 -0.21 3.07 -19.98
N CYS A 103 -0.97 3.73 -19.12
CA CYS A 103 -1.81 3.08 -18.13
C CYS A 103 -3.27 3.42 -18.41
N VAL A 104 -4.11 2.41 -18.53
CA VAL A 104 -5.56 2.56 -18.72
C VAL A 104 -6.27 1.94 -17.53
N ILE A 105 -7.09 2.74 -16.87
CA ILE A 105 -7.93 2.28 -15.76
C ILE A 105 -9.39 2.47 -16.14
N VAL A 106 -10.17 1.40 -15.97
CA VAL A 106 -11.62 1.42 -16.12
C VAL A 106 -12.23 1.13 -14.74
N ARG A 107 -12.94 2.09 -14.20
CA ARG A 107 -13.56 1.96 -12.88
C ARG A 107 -14.76 1.00 -12.95
N ALA A 108 -14.93 0.20 -11.91
CA ALA A 108 -16.05 -0.74 -11.83
C ALA A 108 -17.41 -0.03 -11.78
N ASP A 109 -17.46 1.19 -11.23
CA ASP A 109 -18.67 2.01 -11.13
C ASP A 109 -18.95 2.85 -12.39
N ASP A 110 -18.01 2.90 -13.32
CA ASP A 110 -18.14 3.61 -14.61
C ASP A 110 -17.43 2.83 -15.74
N PRO A 111 -18.00 1.67 -16.14
CA PRO A 111 -17.31 0.74 -17.03
C PRO A 111 -17.15 1.22 -18.48
N GLU A 112 -17.82 2.31 -18.85
CA GLU A 112 -17.78 2.85 -20.21
C GLU A 112 -16.70 3.93 -20.39
N PHE A 113 -16.10 4.41 -19.30
CA PHE A 113 -15.10 5.46 -19.34
C PHE A 113 -13.70 4.91 -19.04
N GLU A 114 -12.76 5.23 -19.93
CA GLU A 114 -11.36 4.90 -19.78
C GLU A 114 -10.58 6.11 -19.27
N HIS A 115 -9.89 5.93 -18.13
CA HIS A 115 -8.91 6.91 -17.65
C HIS A 115 -7.55 6.50 -18.20
N VAL A 116 -6.94 7.37 -19.01
CA VAL A 116 -5.67 7.09 -19.68
C VAL A 116 -4.59 8.05 -19.19
N ALA A 117 -3.47 7.50 -18.76
CA ALA A 117 -2.27 8.26 -18.43
C ALA A 117 -1.10 7.75 -19.26
N THR A 118 -0.29 8.68 -19.77
CA THR A 118 0.90 8.35 -20.54
C THR A 118 2.14 8.98 -19.92
N TRP A 119 3.26 8.29 -20.06
CA TRP A 119 4.55 8.76 -19.60
C TRP A 119 5.60 8.45 -20.65
N ASP A 120 6.35 9.47 -21.06
CA ASP A 120 7.42 9.36 -22.05
C ASP A 120 8.76 9.87 -21.50
N GLU A 121 9.83 9.75 -22.30
CA GLU A 121 11.16 10.20 -21.86
C GLU A 121 11.24 11.70 -21.56
N LYS A 122 10.45 12.51 -22.23
CA LYS A 122 10.43 13.96 -21.97
C LYS A 122 9.88 14.26 -20.58
N LYS A 123 8.81 13.56 -20.20
CA LYS A 123 8.22 13.67 -18.87
C LYS A 123 9.15 13.10 -17.78
N ALA A 124 9.91 12.07 -18.11
CA ALA A 124 10.84 11.46 -17.17
C ALA A 124 12.05 12.35 -16.83
N LYS A 125 12.37 13.31 -17.69
CA LYS A 125 13.50 14.24 -17.52
C LYS A 125 13.12 15.56 -16.83
N GLN A 126 11.85 15.75 -16.52
CA GLN A 126 11.36 16.90 -15.76
C GLN A 126 11.35 16.61 -14.26
#